data_b7c326f236cc35751b314f4ba5877392
#
_entry.id   b7c326f236cc35751b314f4ba5877392
#
_cell.length_a   1.000
_cell.length_b   1.000
_cell.length_c   1.000
_cell.angle_alpha   90.00
_cell.angle_beta   90.00
_cell.angle_gamma   90.00
#
_symmetry.space_group_name_H-M   'P 1'
#
loop_
_entity.id
_entity.type
_entity.pdbx_description
1 polymer ?
#
loop_
_entity_poly.entity_id
_entity_poly.type
_entity_poly.pdbx_seq_one_letter_code
_entity_poly.pdbx_strand_id
1 'polypeptide(L)'
;MASPNTKRDKSKEYSDLYNTPEVALDKLMDFADLNKYQNILEPCNGIGKISKYLKNLGYNVYTNELYEHNNTITNFNDDFLAPLEEVTYNVKNYDVIVTNPPYKVAKEFVLRGFEVAREQYLLLRLSFLEGRKRYQELFSKKHLKGVYIFTARISCSEGVDELPTANSVTYCWLHFDKEFVGQPTLYWI
;
A
#
# COMPACT_ATOMS: atom_id res chain seq x y z
N MET A 1 14.34 29.88 -21.03
CA MET A 1 12.87 29.65 -20.98
C MET A 1 12.56 28.96 -19.66
N ALA A 2 11.86 29.66 -18.77
CA ALA A 2 11.54 29.16 -17.45
C ALA A 2 10.36 28.17 -17.53
N SER A 3 10.49 27.01 -16.90
CA SER A 3 9.38 26.05 -16.74
C SER A 3 8.20 26.70 -16.05
N PRO A 4 6.96 26.45 -16.49
CA PRO A 4 5.79 26.95 -15.80
C PRO A 4 5.70 26.27 -14.43
N ASN A 5 5.90 27.06 -13.40
CA ASN A 5 5.72 26.70 -12.01
C ASN A 5 4.22 26.58 -11.74
N THR A 6 3.65 25.40 -11.94
CA THR A 6 2.26 25.13 -11.60
C THR A 6 2.16 25.21 -10.08
N LYS A 7 1.56 26.31 -9.58
CA LYS A 7 1.19 26.43 -8.16
C LYS A 7 0.26 25.25 -7.83
N ARG A 8 0.78 24.29 -7.09
CA ARG A 8 -0.02 23.20 -6.53
C ARG A 8 -1.04 23.78 -5.57
N ASP A 9 -2.29 23.48 -5.84
CA ASP A 9 -3.39 23.84 -4.95
C ASP A 9 -3.25 23.00 -3.66
N LYS A 10 -2.95 23.67 -2.54
CA LYS A 10 -2.76 23.00 -1.24
C LYS A 10 -4.04 22.30 -0.75
N SER A 11 -5.21 22.69 -1.20
CA SER A 11 -6.48 22.01 -0.88
C SER A 11 -6.58 20.61 -1.50
N LYS A 12 -5.79 20.31 -2.56
CA LYS A 12 -5.65 19.00 -3.19
C LYS A 12 -4.47 18.16 -2.65
N GLU A 13 -3.68 18.71 -1.74
CA GLU A 13 -2.53 18.00 -1.14
C GLU A 13 -2.95 16.88 -0.19
N TYR A 14 -4.21 16.89 0.26
CA TYR A 14 -4.76 15.93 1.23
C TYR A 14 -5.48 14.72 0.63
N SER A 15 -5.60 14.63 -0.68
CA SER A 15 -6.20 13.46 -1.32
C SER A 15 -5.25 12.80 -2.31
N ASP A 16 -4.16 12.19 -1.80
CA ASP A 16 -3.42 11.15 -2.55
C ASP A 16 -4.27 9.84 -2.51
N LEU A 17 -5.59 9.98 -2.75
CA LEU A 17 -6.54 8.88 -2.77
C LEU A 17 -6.43 8.16 -4.11
N TYR A 18 -5.63 7.11 -4.14
CA TYR A 18 -5.51 6.25 -5.30
C TYR A 18 -6.36 4.99 -5.11
N ASN A 19 -7.43 4.87 -5.88
CA ASN A 19 -8.24 3.68 -5.88
C ASN A 19 -7.46 2.48 -6.41
N THR A 20 -7.46 1.40 -5.65
CA THR A 20 -6.88 0.13 -6.07
C THR A 20 -7.85 -0.55 -7.03
N PRO A 21 -7.48 -0.82 -8.29
CA PRO A 21 -8.35 -1.52 -9.22
C PRO A 21 -8.50 -2.99 -8.81
N GLU A 22 -9.66 -3.57 -9.06
CA GLU A 22 -9.99 -4.96 -8.67
C GLU A 22 -9.02 -5.97 -9.28
N VAL A 23 -8.60 -5.76 -10.54
CA VAL A 23 -7.59 -6.60 -11.19
C VAL A 23 -6.27 -6.67 -10.41
N ALA A 24 -5.89 -5.61 -9.68
CA ALA A 24 -4.68 -5.66 -8.85
C ALA A 24 -4.89 -6.56 -7.62
N LEU A 25 -6.12 -6.64 -7.11
CA LEU A 25 -6.46 -7.50 -5.97
C LEU A 25 -6.60 -8.96 -6.42
N ASP A 26 -7.21 -9.22 -7.57
CA ASP A 26 -7.25 -10.56 -8.16
C ASP A 26 -5.83 -11.10 -8.32
N LYS A 27 -4.94 -10.28 -8.89
CA LYS A 27 -3.54 -10.64 -9.05
C LYS A 27 -2.79 -10.83 -7.72
N LEU A 28 -3.12 -10.07 -6.68
CA LEU A 28 -2.57 -10.31 -5.34
C LEU A 28 -2.95 -11.70 -4.85
N MET A 29 -4.20 -12.13 -5.05
CA MET A 29 -4.68 -13.42 -4.60
C MET A 29 -4.03 -14.61 -5.34
N ASP A 30 -3.50 -14.40 -6.55
CA ASP A 30 -2.80 -15.44 -7.31
C ASP A 30 -1.49 -15.88 -6.63
N PHE A 31 -0.86 -15.02 -5.82
CA PHE A 31 0.46 -15.32 -5.21
C PHE A 31 0.54 -15.15 -3.69
N ALA A 32 -0.35 -14.33 -3.10
CA ALA A 32 -0.35 -14.10 -1.66
C ALA A 32 -1.25 -15.12 -0.96
N ASP A 33 -0.64 -16.07 -0.24
CA ASP A 33 -1.41 -16.94 0.66
C ASP A 33 -1.79 -16.16 1.92
N LEU A 34 -2.94 -15.46 1.84
CA LEU A 34 -3.47 -14.69 2.97
C LEU A 34 -4.17 -15.57 4.01
N ASN A 35 -4.47 -16.85 3.72
CA ASN A 35 -5.16 -17.75 4.65
C ASN A 35 -4.32 -18.10 5.89
N LYS A 36 -3.00 -17.92 5.81
CA LYS A 36 -2.09 -18.13 6.94
C LYS A 36 -2.18 -17.03 8.01
N TYR A 37 -2.84 -15.90 7.73
CA TYR A 37 -2.97 -14.79 8.63
C TYR A 37 -4.36 -14.73 9.26
N GLN A 38 -4.41 -14.40 10.56
CA GLN A 38 -5.68 -14.22 11.27
C GLN A 38 -6.21 -12.80 11.12
N ASN A 39 -5.33 -11.81 11.21
CA ASN A 39 -5.70 -10.40 11.22
C ASN A 39 -4.91 -9.62 10.17
N ILE A 40 -5.63 -9.02 9.23
CA ILE A 40 -5.08 -8.15 8.20
C ILE A 40 -5.35 -6.70 8.58
N LEU A 41 -4.37 -5.82 8.42
CA LEU A 41 -4.55 -4.37 8.54
C LEU A 41 -4.46 -3.70 7.16
N GLU A 42 -5.46 -2.87 6.86
CA GLU A 42 -5.42 -1.87 5.79
C GLU A 42 -5.29 -0.48 6.40
N PRO A 43 -4.06 0.08 6.50
CA PRO A 43 -3.82 1.35 7.21
C PRO A 43 -4.16 2.60 6.42
N CYS A 44 -4.50 2.48 5.12
CA CYS A 44 -4.92 3.56 4.23
C CYS A 44 -6.17 3.16 3.46
N ASN A 45 -7.28 3.00 4.19
CA ASN A 45 -8.49 2.38 3.67
C ASN A 45 -9.15 3.14 2.51
N GLY A 46 -8.98 4.47 2.44
CA GLY A 46 -9.61 5.30 1.42
C GLY A 46 -11.11 5.03 1.32
N ILE A 47 -11.59 4.71 0.13
CA ILE A 47 -13.01 4.33 -0.09
C ILE A 47 -13.27 2.83 0.15
N GLY A 48 -12.29 2.11 0.68
CA GLY A 48 -12.45 0.72 1.12
C GLY A 48 -12.34 -0.33 0.00
N LYS A 49 -11.63 -0.06 -1.10
CA LYS A 49 -11.51 -1.03 -2.20
C LYS A 49 -10.83 -2.33 -1.74
N ILE A 50 -9.65 -2.23 -1.11
CA ILE A 50 -8.91 -3.41 -0.62
C ILE A 50 -9.70 -4.11 0.48
N SER A 51 -10.12 -3.36 1.50
CA SER A 51 -10.76 -3.96 2.66
C SER A 51 -12.09 -4.63 2.33
N LYS A 52 -12.92 -4.03 1.48
CA LYS A 52 -14.19 -4.63 1.03
C LYS A 52 -13.95 -5.91 0.22
N TYR A 53 -12.98 -5.88 -0.71
CA TYR A 53 -12.61 -7.04 -1.50
C TYR A 53 -12.19 -8.21 -0.59
N LEU A 54 -11.25 -7.99 0.33
CA LEU A 54 -10.76 -9.03 1.22
C LEU A 54 -11.85 -9.52 2.20
N LYS A 55 -12.69 -8.62 2.74
CA LYS A 55 -13.83 -9.00 3.61
C LYS A 55 -14.85 -9.86 2.86
N ASN A 56 -15.12 -9.57 1.57
CA ASN A 56 -16.02 -10.39 0.75
C ASN A 56 -15.47 -11.80 0.52
N LEU A 57 -14.14 -11.99 0.56
CA LEU A 57 -13.49 -13.31 0.52
C LEU A 57 -13.43 -13.99 1.91
N GLY A 58 -13.96 -13.37 2.96
CA GLY A 58 -14.04 -13.94 4.29
C GLY A 58 -12.86 -13.62 5.22
N TYR A 59 -11.92 -12.75 4.81
CA TYR A 59 -10.80 -12.36 5.66
C TYR A 59 -11.22 -11.38 6.76
N ASN A 60 -10.56 -11.50 7.93
CA ASN A 60 -10.72 -10.54 9.01
C ASN A 60 -9.81 -9.33 8.77
N VAL A 61 -10.41 -8.22 8.35
CA VAL A 61 -9.69 -7.01 7.95
C VAL A 61 -10.05 -5.84 8.85
N TYR A 62 -9.06 -5.32 9.54
CA TYR A 62 -9.11 -4.06 10.27
C TYR A 62 -8.70 -2.92 9.36
N THR A 63 -9.33 -1.77 9.51
CA THR A 63 -9.15 -0.63 8.63
C THR A 63 -8.82 0.62 9.44
N ASN A 64 -7.81 1.35 8.98
CA ASN A 64 -7.48 2.69 9.46
C ASN A 64 -7.51 3.67 8.29
N GLU A 65 -7.90 4.91 8.55
CA GLU A 65 -7.88 5.99 7.56
C GLU A 65 -7.74 7.33 8.25
N LEU A 66 -6.80 8.14 7.79
CA LEU A 66 -6.56 9.46 8.37
C LEU A 66 -7.72 10.44 8.13
N TYR A 67 -8.37 10.35 6.96
CA TYR A 67 -9.44 11.24 6.55
C TYR A 67 -10.75 10.49 6.38
N GLU A 68 -11.83 11.06 6.88
CA GLU A 68 -13.17 10.49 6.65
C GLU A 68 -13.56 10.62 5.19
N HIS A 69 -13.92 9.52 4.57
CA HIS A 69 -14.51 9.48 3.23
C HIS A 69 -15.98 9.12 3.31
N ASN A 70 -16.82 9.83 2.57
CA ASN A 70 -18.26 9.61 2.53
C ASN A 70 -18.57 8.13 2.26
N ASN A 71 -19.43 7.53 3.11
CA ASN A 71 -19.89 6.14 3.03
C ASN A 71 -18.80 5.06 3.27
N THR A 72 -17.65 5.40 3.83
CA THR A 72 -16.65 4.41 4.23
C THR A 72 -16.55 4.38 5.75
N ILE A 73 -16.81 3.20 6.34
CA ILE A 73 -16.65 2.97 7.77
C ILE A 73 -15.28 2.36 7.99
N THR A 74 -14.50 2.96 8.87
CA THR A 74 -13.19 2.46 9.33
C THR A 74 -13.26 2.04 10.79
N ASN A 75 -12.34 1.16 11.19
CA ASN A 75 -12.21 0.78 12.59
C ASN A 75 -11.50 1.87 13.41
N PHE A 76 -10.56 2.57 12.77
CA PHE A 76 -9.71 3.59 13.38
C PHE A 76 -9.57 4.80 12.43
N ASN A 77 -9.34 5.98 13.01
CA ASN A 77 -9.10 7.22 12.27
C ASN A 77 -7.83 7.90 12.79
N ASP A 78 -6.72 7.17 12.73
CA ASP A 78 -5.43 7.64 13.21
C ASP A 78 -4.51 8.04 12.06
N ASP A 79 -3.55 8.95 12.32
CA ASP A 79 -2.38 9.06 11.46
C ASP A 79 -1.51 7.81 11.66
N PHE A 80 -1.42 6.96 10.63
CA PHE A 80 -0.63 5.74 10.69
C PHE A 80 0.85 6.00 10.99
N LEU A 81 1.35 7.20 10.70
CA LEU A 81 2.73 7.60 10.94
C LEU A 81 2.94 8.33 12.27
N ALA A 82 1.88 8.60 13.03
CA ALA A 82 1.99 9.17 14.37
C ALA A 82 2.76 8.25 15.33
N PRO A 83 3.31 8.78 16.45
CA PRO A 83 3.90 7.95 17.50
C PRO A 83 2.96 6.82 17.94
N LEU A 84 3.49 5.62 18.22
CA LEU A 84 2.66 4.45 18.54
C LEU A 84 1.83 4.63 19.82
N GLU A 85 2.24 5.50 20.71
CA GLU A 85 1.50 5.88 21.93
C GLU A 85 0.30 6.80 21.65
N GLU A 86 0.20 7.38 20.46
CA GLU A 86 -0.88 8.30 20.08
C GLU A 86 -1.96 7.62 19.23
N VAL A 87 -1.71 6.38 18.75
CA VAL A 87 -2.66 5.67 17.90
C VAL A 87 -3.61 4.79 18.71
N THR A 88 -4.84 4.60 18.21
CA THR A 88 -5.89 3.82 18.90
C THR A 88 -5.92 2.36 18.48
N TYR A 89 -5.33 2.00 17.32
CA TYR A 89 -5.23 0.61 16.89
C TYR A 89 -4.18 -0.17 17.70
N ASN A 90 -4.46 -1.44 17.97
CA ASN A 90 -3.54 -2.30 18.71
C ASN A 90 -2.43 -2.84 17.79
N VAL A 91 -1.25 -2.26 17.87
CA VAL A 91 -0.08 -2.60 17.05
C VAL A 91 0.41 -4.06 17.16
N LYS A 92 -0.06 -4.83 18.12
CA LYS A 92 0.36 -6.23 18.32
C LYS A 92 -0.62 -7.26 17.73
N ASN A 93 -1.69 -6.83 17.12
CA ASN A 93 -2.79 -7.71 16.71
C ASN A 93 -2.79 -8.06 15.22
N TYR A 94 -1.87 -7.54 14.42
CA TYR A 94 -1.90 -7.73 12.98
C TYR A 94 -0.75 -8.62 12.52
N ASP A 95 -1.09 -9.59 11.67
CA ASP A 95 -0.11 -10.51 11.08
C ASP A 95 0.49 -9.93 9.81
N VAL A 96 -0.35 -9.24 9.04
CA VAL A 96 0.03 -8.69 7.73
C VAL A 96 -0.67 -7.36 7.45
N ILE A 97 0.03 -6.51 6.71
CA ILE A 97 -0.52 -5.28 6.10
C ILE A 97 -0.76 -5.54 4.61
N VAL A 98 -1.93 -5.15 4.12
CA VAL A 98 -2.24 -5.11 2.68
C VAL A 98 -2.76 -3.72 2.36
N THR A 99 -2.02 -2.94 1.57
CA THR A 99 -2.34 -1.52 1.39
C THR A 99 -1.84 -0.94 0.07
N ASN A 100 -2.47 0.16 -0.35
CA ASN A 100 -2.01 1.08 -1.39
C ASN A 100 -1.73 2.44 -0.72
N PRO A 101 -0.54 2.65 -0.14
CA PRO A 101 -0.26 3.83 0.66
C PRO A 101 -0.02 5.09 -0.18
N PRO A 102 -0.11 6.29 0.40
CA PRO A 102 0.28 7.52 -0.27
C PRO A 102 1.75 7.44 -0.73
N TYR A 103 1.99 7.61 -2.05
CA TYR A 103 3.32 7.34 -2.64
C TYR A 103 4.42 8.27 -2.14
N LYS A 104 4.07 9.48 -1.69
CA LYS A 104 5.04 10.47 -1.17
C LYS A 104 5.70 10.01 0.13
N VAL A 105 4.97 9.27 0.96
CA VAL A 105 5.40 8.78 2.28
C VAL A 105 5.47 7.24 2.35
N ALA A 106 5.49 6.58 1.18
CA ALA A 106 5.47 5.12 1.10
C ALA A 106 6.64 4.44 1.84
N LYS A 107 7.82 5.08 1.89
CA LYS A 107 8.96 4.56 2.65
C LYS A 107 8.67 4.55 4.15
N GLU A 108 8.11 5.64 4.65
CA GLU A 108 7.72 5.79 6.04
C GLU A 108 6.63 4.77 6.41
N PHE A 109 5.70 4.50 5.48
CA PHE A 109 4.69 3.45 5.65
C PHE A 109 5.31 2.05 5.77
N VAL A 110 6.30 1.70 4.93
CA VAL A 110 6.99 0.40 5.06
C VAL A 110 7.71 0.29 6.40
N LEU A 111 8.42 1.36 6.82
CA LEU A 111 9.16 1.36 8.09
C LEU A 111 8.21 1.22 9.29
N ARG A 112 7.12 2.00 9.33
CA ARG A 112 6.06 1.89 10.35
C ARG A 112 5.40 0.51 10.31
N GLY A 113 5.15 -0.03 9.12
CA GLY A 113 4.53 -1.33 8.96
C GLY A 113 5.32 -2.45 9.63
N PHE A 114 6.65 -2.40 9.67
CA PHE A 114 7.48 -3.36 10.42
C PHE A 114 7.35 -3.26 11.94
N GLU A 115 6.83 -2.15 12.46
CA GLU A 115 6.53 -2.01 13.89
C GLU A 115 5.17 -2.61 14.24
N VAL A 116 4.27 -2.72 13.24
CA VAL A 116 2.86 -3.09 13.39
C VAL A 116 2.58 -4.54 13.00
N ALA A 117 3.22 -5.04 11.94
CA ALA A 117 3.02 -6.38 11.42
C ALA A 117 4.35 -7.00 10.98
N ARG A 118 4.36 -8.34 10.87
CA ARG A 118 5.53 -9.06 10.35
C ARG A 118 5.68 -8.92 8.85
N GLU A 119 4.60 -9.12 8.11
CA GLU A 119 4.59 -9.12 6.64
C GLU A 119 3.74 -7.97 6.09
N GLN A 120 4.09 -7.51 4.89
CA GLN A 120 3.42 -6.40 4.24
C GLN A 120 3.36 -6.63 2.73
N TYR A 121 2.18 -6.40 2.14
CA TYR A 121 1.97 -6.30 0.70
C TYR A 121 1.56 -4.87 0.37
N LEU A 122 2.41 -4.16 -0.36
CA LEU A 122 2.15 -2.77 -0.74
C LEU A 122 2.06 -2.63 -2.25
N LEU A 123 0.98 -2.02 -2.74
CA LEU A 123 0.85 -1.64 -4.13
C LEU A 123 1.56 -0.32 -4.36
N LEU A 124 2.67 -0.34 -5.08
CA LEU A 124 3.52 0.83 -5.28
C LEU A 124 3.94 0.98 -6.75
N ARG A 125 4.41 2.16 -7.09
CA ARG A 125 5.04 2.39 -8.39
C ARG A 125 6.36 1.62 -8.44
N LEU A 126 6.69 1.01 -9.59
CA LEU A 126 7.94 0.27 -9.76
C LEU A 126 9.18 1.16 -9.49
N SER A 127 9.09 2.46 -9.77
CA SER A 127 10.14 3.45 -9.46
C SER A 127 10.41 3.62 -7.96
N PHE A 128 9.59 3.05 -7.08
CA PHE A 128 9.89 2.99 -5.65
C PHE A 128 11.15 2.18 -5.35
N LEU A 129 11.51 1.21 -6.18
CA LEU A 129 12.71 0.38 -6.02
C LEU A 129 14.03 1.13 -6.25
N GLU A 130 14.00 2.31 -6.86
CA GLU A 130 15.18 3.13 -7.09
C GLU A 130 15.41 4.18 -5.99
N GLY A 131 16.60 4.73 -5.93
CA GLY A 131 16.95 5.84 -5.07
C GLY A 131 17.86 5.46 -3.89
N ARG A 132 18.97 6.21 -3.80
CA ARG A 132 20.04 5.95 -2.83
C ARG A 132 19.57 5.94 -1.38
N LYS A 133 18.68 6.89 -1.01
CA LYS A 133 18.18 7.00 0.37
C LYS A 133 17.31 5.79 0.73
N ARG A 134 16.41 5.36 -0.19
CA ARG A 134 15.59 4.15 0.02
C ARG A 134 16.44 2.89 0.11
N TYR A 135 17.48 2.78 -0.72
CA TYR A 135 18.41 1.67 -0.60
C TYR A 135 19.06 1.62 0.79
N GLN A 136 19.62 2.73 1.27
CA GLN A 136 20.32 2.78 2.55
C GLN A 136 19.40 2.51 3.75
N GLU A 137 18.20 3.07 3.75
CA GLU A 137 17.29 3.02 4.90
C GLU A 137 16.37 1.78 4.90
N LEU A 138 16.08 1.22 3.73
CA LEU A 138 15.10 0.15 3.56
C LEU A 138 15.70 -1.10 2.89
N PHE A 139 16.13 -1.02 1.63
CA PHE A 139 16.46 -2.23 0.87
C PHE A 139 17.76 -2.90 1.33
N SER A 140 18.73 -2.14 1.89
CA SER A 140 19.94 -2.71 2.48
C SER A 140 19.66 -3.66 3.66
N LYS A 141 18.48 -3.56 4.27
CA LYS A 141 18.03 -4.47 5.36
C LYS A 141 17.65 -5.85 4.85
N LYS A 142 17.45 -6.00 3.52
CA LYS A 142 17.14 -7.26 2.83
C LYS A 142 15.83 -7.92 3.23
N HIS A 143 14.85 -7.13 3.70
CA HIS A 143 13.51 -7.61 4.06
C HIS A 143 12.51 -7.60 2.89
N LEU A 144 12.88 -7.06 1.72
CA LEU A 144 12.09 -7.18 0.51
C LEU A 144 12.20 -8.61 0.00
N LYS A 145 11.11 -9.37 0.04
CA LYS A 145 11.05 -10.79 -0.30
C LYS A 145 10.63 -11.04 -1.74
N GLY A 146 9.68 -10.26 -2.24
CA GLY A 146 9.14 -10.40 -3.58
C GLY A 146 8.78 -9.07 -4.24
N VAL A 147 8.95 -9.03 -5.57
CA VAL A 147 8.53 -7.94 -6.43
C VAL A 147 7.65 -8.53 -7.53
N TYR A 148 6.35 -8.19 -7.53
CA TYR A 148 5.35 -8.74 -8.45
C TYR A 148 4.95 -7.64 -9.43
N ILE A 149 5.46 -7.74 -10.65
CA ILE A 149 5.31 -6.73 -11.70
C ILE A 149 4.13 -7.11 -12.58
N PHE A 150 3.19 -6.18 -12.75
CA PHE A 150 2.06 -6.40 -13.67
C PHE A 150 2.54 -6.45 -15.12
N THR A 151 2.15 -7.50 -15.84
CA THR A 151 2.42 -7.63 -17.29
C THR A 151 1.50 -6.75 -18.12
N ALA A 152 0.31 -6.43 -17.60
CA ALA A 152 -0.59 -5.44 -18.16
C ALA A 152 -0.57 -4.16 -17.32
N ARG A 153 -0.78 -3.00 -17.95
CA ARG A 153 -0.86 -1.73 -17.22
C ARG A 153 -2.14 -1.68 -16.40
N ILE A 154 -2.00 -1.32 -15.14
CA ILE A 154 -3.13 -1.02 -14.25
C ILE A 154 -3.18 0.48 -13.96
N SER A 155 -4.36 1.02 -13.65
CA SER A 155 -4.53 2.42 -13.22
C SER A 155 -5.00 2.48 -11.78
N CYS A 156 -4.25 3.19 -10.97
CA CYS A 156 -4.65 3.58 -9.63
C CYS A 156 -5.11 5.06 -9.65
N SER A 157 -6.07 5.41 -10.50
CA SER A 157 -6.58 6.77 -10.62
C SER A 157 -7.87 6.98 -9.84
N GLU A 158 -8.16 8.23 -9.47
CA GLU A 158 -9.44 8.58 -8.84
C GLU A 158 -10.62 8.19 -9.74
N GLY A 159 -11.51 7.35 -9.23
CA GLY A 159 -12.90 7.25 -9.68
C GLY A 159 -13.20 6.48 -10.96
N VAL A 160 -12.27 5.77 -11.58
CA VAL A 160 -12.56 5.07 -12.84
C VAL A 160 -12.04 3.64 -12.78
N ASP A 161 -12.97 2.67 -12.85
CA ASP A 161 -12.67 1.25 -13.10
C ASP A 161 -12.35 0.99 -14.60
N GLU A 162 -11.98 2.01 -15.34
CA GLU A 162 -11.68 1.90 -16.77
C GLU A 162 -10.21 1.56 -17.01
N LEU A 163 -9.97 0.69 -17.98
CA LEU A 163 -8.63 0.38 -18.46
C LEU A 163 -7.93 1.67 -18.89
N PRO A 164 -6.76 2.00 -18.35
CA PRO A 164 -6.12 3.28 -18.61
C PRO A 164 -5.62 3.36 -20.04
N THR A 165 -6.10 4.33 -20.76
CA THR A 165 -5.72 4.57 -22.15
C THR A 165 -4.35 5.22 -22.34
N ALA A 166 -3.62 5.63 -21.30
CA ALA A 166 -2.28 6.25 -21.46
C ALA A 166 -1.52 6.48 -20.15
N ASN A 167 -1.55 5.59 -19.19
CA ASN A 167 -0.74 5.79 -17.99
C ASN A 167 0.69 5.26 -18.21
N SER A 168 1.70 6.14 -18.12
CA SER A 168 3.12 5.77 -18.26
C SER A 168 3.69 5.14 -16.98
N VAL A 169 2.89 5.04 -15.93
CA VAL A 169 3.34 4.56 -14.62
C VAL A 169 3.16 3.04 -14.53
N THR A 170 4.25 2.35 -14.22
CA THR A 170 4.24 0.92 -13.92
C THR A 170 4.07 0.71 -12.41
N TYR A 171 3.14 -0.16 -12.04
CA TYR A 171 2.90 -0.57 -10.66
C TYR A 171 3.42 -1.99 -10.43
N CYS A 172 3.61 -2.31 -9.16
CA CYS A 172 3.93 -3.65 -8.68
C CYS A 172 3.42 -3.84 -7.26
N TRP A 173 3.17 -5.09 -6.87
CA TRP A 173 3.09 -5.43 -5.46
C TRP A 173 4.49 -5.68 -4.92
N LEU A 174 4.81 -5.08 -3.79
CA LEU A 174 6.02 -5.34 -3.03
C LEU A 174 5.67 -6.15 -1.78
N HIS A 175 6.29 -7.31 -1.63
CA HIS A 175 6.15 -8.15 -0.45
C HIS A 175 7.37 -7.99 0.44
N PHE A 176 7.15 -7.42 1.62
CA PHE A 176 8.16 -7.35 2.67
C PHE A 176 7.85 -8.35 3.77
N ASP A 177 8.88 -8.98 4.33
CA ASP A 177 8.81 -9.88 5.47
C ASP A 177 9.97 -9.54 6.41
N LYS A 178 9.66 -9.12 7.64
CA LYS A 178 10.66 -8.68 8.63
C LYS A 178 11.67 -9.76 8.99
N GLU A 179 11.27 -11.02 8.89
CA GLU A 179 12.14 -12.15 9.18
C GLU A 179 12.93 -12.65 7.96
N PHE A 180 12.55 -12.22 6.77
CA PHE A 180 13.29 -12.54 5.55
C PHE A 180 14.60 -11.75 5.49
N VAL A 181 15.69 -12.45 5.18
CA VAL A 181 16.99 -11.85 4.91
C VAL A 181 17.55 -12.43 3.62
N GLY A 182 17.46 -11.70 2.53
CA GLY A 182 17.90 -12.21 1.23
C GLY A 182 17.77 -11.19 0.10
N GLN A 183 17.93 -11.68 -1.12
CA GLN A 183 17.63 -10.92 -2.33
C GLN A 183 16.17 -11.17 -2.73
N PRO A 184 15.44 -10.15 -3.19
CA PRO A 184 14.07 -10.35 -3.61
C PRO A 184 13.97 -11.22 -4.87
N THR A 185 12.91 -12.02 -4.92
CA THR A 185 12.54 -12.71 -6.16
C THR A 185 11.61 -11.80 -6.96
N LEU A 186 11.83 -11.74 -8.26
CA LEU A 186 11.03 -10.96 -9.19
C LEU A 186 10.05 -11.89 -9.92
N TYR A 187 8.79 -11.49 -9.98
CA TYR A 187 7.71 -12.22 -10.64
C TYR A 187 6.97 -11.31 -11.61
N TRP A 188 6.45 -11.89 -12.69
CA TRP A 188 5.48 -11.25 -13.57
C TRP A 188 4.09 -11.83 -13.32
N ILE A 189 3.11 -10.93 -13.13
CA ILE A 189 1.71 -11.26 -12.79
C ILE A 189 0.73 -10.63 -13.78
#